data_40a2d498715c8c3128b4771ffffbb702
#
_entry.id   40a2d498715c8c3128b4771ffffbb702
#
_cell.length_a   1.000
_cell.length_b   1.000
_cell.length_c   1.000
_cell.angle_alpha   90.00
_cell.angle_beta   90.00
_cell.angle_gamma   90.00
#
_symmetry.space_group_name_H-M   'P 1'
#
loop_
_entity.id
_entity.type
_entity.pdbx_description
1 polymer ?
#
loop_
_entity_poly.entity_id
_entity_poly.type
_entity_poly.pdbx_seq_one_letter_code
_entity_poly.pdbx_strand_id
1 'polypeptide(L)'
;IGGGRRGVVSTACYVARIRGVRSAMPMFQALKLCPDAVIIKPRMEAYVDASRAIRAMMEELTPDIEPLSLDEAFMDLSGTARLHGAPPAVMLARLTRRMRKELGLTGSIGLSHNKFLAKVASDLDKPHGFSVIGRADTQSFLRDKPVRLIWGVGPAAQAALEQAGIRSFADLLRWDRRDLAARFGSTGDRLWHLARGEDNRRVSAHAPMKSISNETTFHEDTADPDLLDGHLWRMAEKVSDRAKAKDLSGRVVTLKLKRSDHSLLSRRISLRDATQLADTIYRSARGLFDQVGNEGPYRLLGCGLSDLQPAAEADRSGDLLDPAAVKRGQAERAADRIRARFGPDAILKGRSLR
;
A
#
# COMPACT_ATOMS: atom_id res chain seq x y z
N ILE A 1 -3.80 -5.18 17.43
CA ILE A 1 -3.57 -6.13 16.33
C ILE A 1 -2.09 -6.09 15.96
N GLY A 2 -1.43 -7.24 16.00
CA GLY A 2 -0.01 -7.39 15.70
C GLY A 2 0.50 -8.76 16.15
N GLY A 3 1.79 -8.90 16.34
CA GLY A 3 2.37 -10.13 16.87
C GLY A 3 3.76 -10.43 16.30
N GLY A 4 4.39 -11.50 16.84
CA GLY A 4 5.73 -11.90 16.47
C GLY A 4 6.85 -11.05 17.09
N ARG A 5 8.03 -11.69 17.29
CA ARG A 5 9.20 -11.09 17.93
C ARG A 5 9.68 -9.80 17.21
N ARG A 6 9.61 -9.79 15.87
CA ARG A 6 10.00 -8.66 15.01
C ARG A 6 8.80 -7.97 14.37
N GLY A 7 7.59 -8.27 14.85
CA GLY A 7 6.37 -7.68 14.33
C GLY A 7 6.19 -6.24 14.75
N VAL A 8 5.29 -5.57 14.05
CA VAL A 8 4.84 -4.22 14.35
C VAL A 8 3.36 -4.22 14.68
N VAL A 9 2.90 -3.17 15.34
CA VAL A 9 1.49 -2.90 15.56
C VAL A 9 0.84 -2.58 14.20
N SER A 10 -0.08 -3.42 13.73
CA SER A 10 -0.89 -3.10 12.54
C SER A 10 -1.89 -2.01 12.89
N THR A 11 -2.62 -2.18 14.00
CA THR A 11 -3.52 -1.16 14.56
C THR A 11 -3.69 -1.36 16.06
N ALA A 12 -4.06 -0.29 16.76
CA ALA A 12 -4.33 -0.30 18.20
C ALA A 12 -5.72 0.30 18.48
N CYS A 13 -6.42 -0.25 19.48
CA CYS A 13 -7.66 0.34 19.98
C CYS A 13 -7.38 1.72 20.59
N TYR A 14 -8.41 2.54 20.74
CA TYR A 14 -8.24 3.90 21.24
C TYR A 14 -7.68 3.96 22.66
N VAL A 15 -8.02 3.00 23.52
CA VAL A 15 -7.44 2.90 24.88
C VAL A 15 -5.91 2.74 24.82
N ALA A 16 -5.42 1.82 23.98
CA ALA A 16 -3.98 1.65 23.79
C ALA A 16 -3.33 2.89 23.13
N ARG A 17 -4.04 3.59 22.25
CA ARG A 17 -3.56 4.85 21.64
C ARG A 17 -3.40 5.99 22.65
N ILE A 18 -4.26 6.07 23.67
CA ILE A 18 -4.12 7.02 24.79
C ILE A 18 -2.81 6.77 25.53
N ARG A 19 -2.40 5.50 25.70
CA ARG A 19 -1.12 5.13 26.31
C ARG A 19 0.09 5.29 25.37
N GLY A 20 -0.08 5.85 24.19
CA GLY A 20 0.99 6.14 23.23
C GLY A 20 1.26 5.06 22.20
N VAL A 21 0.53 3.94 22.18
CA VAL A 21 0.70 2.90 21.15
C VAL A 21 0.22 3.43 19.79
N ARG A 22 1.03 3.22 18.75
CA ARG A 22 0.75 3.68 17.36
C ARG A 22 0.96 2.56 16.35
N SER A 23 0.28 2.64 15.21
CA SER A 23 0.54 1.77 14.07
C SER A 23 1.99 1.89 13.62
N ALA A 24 2.53 0.80 13.08
CA ALA A 24 3.93 0.62 12.70
C ALA A 24 4.95 0.63 13.88
N MET A 25 4.53 0.87 15.11
CA MET A 25 5.40 0.77 16.27
C MET A 25 5.86 -0.69 16.47
N PRO A 26 7.15 -0.95 16.77
CA PRO A 26 7.61 -2.29 17.13
C PRO A 26 6.84 -2.87 18.30
N MET A 27 6.45 -4.14 18.23
CA MET A 27 5.63 -4.78 19.28
C MET A 27 6.25 -4.70 20.67
N PHE A 28 7.59 -4.82 20.80
CA PHE A 28 8.27 -4.72 22.09
C PHE A 28 8.15 -3.32 22.72
N GLN A 29 8.09 -2.26 21.90
CA GLN A 29 7.85 -0.90 22.38
C GLN A 29 6.39 -0.71 22.79
N ALA A 30 5.45 -1.23 22.00
CA ALA A 30 4.03 -1.18 22.33
C ALA A 30 3.71 -1.86 23.66
N LEU A 31 4.35 -3.01 23.93
CA LEU A 31 4.20 -3.75 25.19
C LEU A 31 4.83 -3.03 26.39
N LYS A 32 5.90 -2.24 26.19
CA LYS A 32 6.43 -1.38 27.25
C LYS A 32 5.46 -0.28 27.64
N LEU A 33 4.73 0.29 26.67
CA LEU A 33 3.74 1.35 26.89
C LEU A 33 2.41 0.82 27.42
N CYS A 34 2.05 -0.41 27.08
CA CYS A 34 0.79 -1.05 27.43
C CYS A 34 1.02 -2.54 27.73
N PRO A 35 1.60 -2.89 28.94
CA PRO A 35 1.97 -4.27 29.25
C PRO A 35 0.78 -5.23 29.34
N ASP A 36 -0.38 -4.71 29.69
CA ASP A 36 -1.65 -5.43 29.84
C ASP A 36 -2.44 -5.56 28.53
N ALA A 37 -1.86 -5.13 27.40
CA ALA A 37 -2.54 -5.18 26.11
C ALA A 37 -2.76 -6.63 25.62
N VAL A 38 -4.01 -6.96 25.26
CA VAL A 38 -4.33 -8.20 24.56
C VAL A 38 -3.87 -8.08 23.10
N ILE A 39 -2.99 -9.00 22.69
CA ILE A 39 -2.45 -9.03 21.33
C ILE A 39 -3.27 -10.01 20.49
N ILE A 40 -3.87 -9.50 19.42
CA ILE A 40 -4.64 -10.30 18.47
C ILE A 40 -3.86 -10.39 17.15
N LYS A 41 -3.66 -11.61 16.63
CA LYS A 41 -3.04 -11.81 15.32
C LYS A 41 -3.92 -11.26 14.19
N PRO A 42 -3.32 -10.67 13.14
CA PRO A 42 -4.09 -10.21 11.98
C PRO A 42 -4.85 -11.37 11.30
N ARG A 43 -6.09 -11.11 10.89
CA ARG A 43 -6.92 -12.04 10.10
C ARG A 43 -7.25 -11.38 8.75
N MET A 44 -6.27 -11.40 7.83
CA MET A 44 -6.35 -10.66 6.56
C MET A 44 -7.55 -11.04 5.70
N GLU A 45 -7.94 -12.32 5.68
CA GLU A 45 -9.13 -12.78 4.94
C GLU A 45 -10.38 -12.09 5.45
N ALA A 46 -10.61 -12.08 6.77
CA ALA A 46 -11.77 -11.41 7.37
C ALA A 46 -11.77 -9.88 7.08
N TYR A 47 -10.59 -9.26 7.00
CA TYR A 47 -10.50 -7.83 6.66
C TYR A 47 -10.82 -7.57 5.19
N VAL A 48 -10.39 -8.45 4.30
CA VAL A 48 -10.72 -8.38 2.86
C VAL A 48 -12.22 -8.57 2.64
N ASP A 49 -12.85 -9.54 3.33
CA ASP A 49 -14.27 -9.79 3.19
C ASP A 49 -15.11 -8.62 3.72
N ALA A 50 -14.75 -8.07 4.87
CA ALA A 50 -15.36 -6.85 5.40
C ALA A 50 -15.20 -5.65 4.45
N SER A 51 -14.01 -5.48 3.88
CA SER A 51 -13.73 -4.43 2.89
C SER A 51 -14.61 -4.57 1.65
N ARG A 52 -14.78 -5.79 1.13
CA ARG A 52 -15.68 -6.07 -0.01
C ARG A 52 -17.14 -5.75 0.31
N ALA A 53 -17.62 -6.16 1.48
CA ALA A 53 -18.99 -5.87 1.91
C ALA A 53 -19.25 -4.37 2.04
N ILE A 54 -18.32 -3.61 2.65
CA ILE A 54 -18.41 -2.15 2.75
C ILE A 54 -18.39 -1.51 1.37
N ARG A 55 -17.53 -1.98 0.48
CA ARG A 55 -17.43 -1.46 -0.89
C ARG A 55 -18.73 -1.67 -1.66
N ALA A 56 -19.36 -2.85 -1.56
CA ALA A 56 -20.65 -3.09 -2.17
C ALA A 56 -21.73 -2.11 -1.67
N MET A 57 -21.73 -1.79 -0.37
CA MET A 57 -22.64 -0.76 0.17
C MET A 57 -22.34 0.65 -0.38
N MET A 58 -21.07 0.97 -0.65
CA MET A 58 -20.66 2.25 -1.27
C MET A 58 -21.09 2.31 -2.75
N GLU A 59 -20.96 1.21 -3.48
CA GLU A 59 -21.33 1.09 -4.91
C GLU A 59 -22.82 1.31 -5.15
N GLU A 60 -23.65 1.01 -4.16
CA GLU A 60 -25.09 1.35 -4.20
C GLU A 60 -25.35 2.88 -4.19
N LEU A 61 -24.39 3.68 -3.72
CA LEU A 61 -24.53 5.14 -3.63
C LEU A 61 -23.91 5.86 -4.83
N THR A 62 -22.81 5.35 -5.37
CA THR A 62 -22.11 5.91 -6.52
C THR A 62 -21.17 4.87 -7.14
N PRO A 63 -21.00 4.85 -8.47
CA PRO A 63 -19.97 4.05 -9.13
C PRO A 63 -18.56 4.65 -8.97
N ASP A 64 -18.46 5.94 -8.64
CA ASP A 64 -17.19 6.66 -8.54
C ASP A 64 -16.57 6.48 -7.15
N ILE A 65 -15.89 5.36 -6.96
CA ILE A 65 -15.20 4.98 -5.73
C ILE A 65 -13.72 4.77 -6.01
N GLU A 66 -12.87 5.44 -5.23
CA GLU A 66 -11.42 5.24 -5.26
C GLU A 66 -10.96 4.62 -3.95
N PRO A 67 -10.65 3.32 -3.92
CA PRO A 67 -10.09 2.67 -2.74
C PRO A 67 -8.64 3.14 -2.52
N LEU A 68 -8.34 3.51 -1.27
CA LEU A 68 -6.98 3.84 -0.83
C LEU A 68 -6.32 2.66 -0.11
N SER A 69 -7.12 1.89 0.64
CA SER A 69 -6.70 0.71 1.39
C SER A 69 -7.88 -0.26 1.53
N LEU A 70 -7.77 -1.26 2.41
CA LEU A 70 -8.90 -2.14 2.75
C LEU A 70 -10.01 -1.40 3.53
N ASP A 71 -9.65 -0.33 4.25
CA ASP A 71 -10.52 0.38 5.18
C ASP A 71 -10.77 1.85 4.82
N GLU A 72 -10.16 2.34 3.75
CA GLU A 72 -10.33 3.72 3.29
C GLU A 72 -10.70 3.80 1.80
N ALA A 73 -11.66 4.66 1.48
CA ALA A 73 -12.02 4.98 0.10
C ALA A 73 -12.53 6.43 -0.02
N PHE A 74 -12.32 7.03 -1.18
CA PHE A 74 -13.06 8.21 -1.61
C PHE A 74 -14.30 7.80 -2.41
N MET A 75 -15.36 8.59 -2.28
CA MET A 75 -16.58 8.48 -3.07
C MET A 75 -16.91 9.85 -3.66
N ASP A 76 -17.20 9.91 -4.95
CA ASP A 76 -17.78 11.11 -5.54
C ASP A 76 -19.31 10.97 -5.56
N LEU A 77 -19.97 11.81 -4.77
CA LEU A 77 -21.43 11.86 -4.65
C LEU A 77 -22.06 12.99 -5.46
N SER A 78 -21.28 13.64 -6.34
CA SER A 78 -21.78 14.72 -7.19
C SER A 78 -22.91 14.19 -8.08
N GLY A 79 -24.03 14.94 -8.13
CA GLY A 79 -25.19 14.58 -8.96
C GLY A 79 -26.08 13.46 -8.42
N THR A 80 -25.69 12.73 -7.38
CA THR A 80 -26.44 11.55 -6.89
C THR A 80 -27.64 11.89 -6.01
N ALA A 81 -27.74 13.13 -5.51
CA ALA A 81 -28.79 13.54 -4.56
C ALA A 81 -30.23 13.32 -5.08
N ARG A 82 -30.49 13.54 -6.36
CA ARG A 82 -31.80 13.31 -6.99
C ARG A 82 -32.14 11.83 -7.05
N LEU A 83 -31.16 10.99 -7.40
CA LEU A 83 -31.33 9.53 -7.48
C LEU A 83 -31.71 8.94 -6.12
N HIS A 84 -31.06 9.41 -5.05
CA HIS A 84 -31.26 8.86 -3.71
C HIS A 84 -32.31 9.64 -2.88
N GLY A 85 -32.89 10.71 -3.40
CA GLY A 85 -33.85 11.54 -2.69
C GLY A 85 -33.30 12.15 -1.40
N ALA A 86 -31.99 12.33 -1.29
CA ALA A 86 -31.31 12.80 -0.09
C ALA A 86 -30.00 13.51 -0.40
N PRO A 87 -29.61 14.52 0.40
CA PRO A 87 -28.28 15.13 0.27
C PRO A 87 -27.17 14.16 0.70
N PRO A 88 -25.93 14.36 0.21
CA PRO A 88 -24.79 13.47 0.49
C PRO A 88 -24.56 13.19 1.98
N ALA A 89 -24.73 14.17 2.85
CA ALA A 89 -24.58 13.98 4.30
C ALA A 89 -25.56 12.95 4.87
N VAL A 90 -26.81 12.96 4.42
CA VAL A 90 -27.84 12.00 4.85
C VAL A 90 -27.55 10.60 4.30
N MET A 91 -27.10 10.51 3.04
CA MET A 91 -26.72 9.25 2.41
C MET A 91 -25.56 8.58 3.17
N LEU A 92 -24.53 9.34 3.49
CA LEU A 92 -23.36 8.85 4.24
C LEU A 92 -23.71 8.48 5.70
N ALA A 93 -24.61 9.22 6.35
CA ALA A 93 -25.10 8.87 7.69
C ALA A 93 -25.92 7.55 7.67
N ARG A 94 -26.68 7.31 6.59
CA ARG A 94 -27.38 6.02 6.39
C ARG A 94 -26.37 4.89 6.15
N LEU A 95 -25.32 5.12 5.36
CA LEU A 95 -24.24 4.16 5.10
C LEU A 95 -23.57 3.72 6.41
N THR A 96 -23.11 4.66 7.24
CA THR A 96 -22.45 4.31 8.52
C THR A 96 -23.36 3.56 9.48
N ARG A 97 -24.64 3.92 9.52
CA ARG A 97 -25.64 3.20 10.31
C ARG A 97 -25.83 1.78 9.81
N ARG A 98 -25.89 1.59 8.49
CA ARG A 98 -26.02 0.27 7.85
C ARG A 98 -24.79 -0.60 8.10
N MET A 99 -23.58 -0.05 7.94
CA MET A 99 -22.32 -0.74 8.27
C MET A 99 -22.33 -1.26 9.72
N ARG A 100 -22.76 -0.42 10.66
CA ARG A 100 -22.85 -0.82 12.08
C ARG A 100 -23.88 -1.92 12.32
N LYS A 101 -25.06 -1.82 11.66
CA LYS A 101 -26.15 -2.78 11.83
C LYS A 101 -25.86 -4.14 11.22
N GLU A 102 -25.30 -4.16 10.00
CA GLU A 102 -25.13 -5.38 9.20
C GLU A 102 -23.77 -6.05 9.42
N LEU A 103 -22.72 -5.25 9.66
CA LEU A 103 -21.35 -5.76 9.77
C LEU A 103 -20.76 -5.61 11.18
N GLY A 104 -21.43 -4.93 12.10
CA GLY A 104 -20.87 -4.60 13.42
C GLY A 104 -19.66 -3.67 13.37
N LEU A 105 -19.42 -3.02 12.22
CA LEU A 105 -18.27 -2.15 11.99
C LEU A 105 -18.70 -0.69 11.97
N THR A 106 -17.75 0.16 12.35
CA THR A 106 -17.96 1.60 12.40
C THR A 106 -16.93 2.30 11.52
N GLY A 107 -17.33 3.43 10.94
CA GLY A 107 -16.46 4.27 10.12
C GLY A 107 -16.53 5.73 10.57
N SER A 108 -15.53 6.51 10.18
CA SER A 108 -15.55 7.98 10.27
C SER A 108 -15.64 8.58 8.87
N ILE A 109 -16.48 9.58 8.73
CA ILE A 109 -16.77 10.24 7.44
C ILE A 109 -16.20 11.65 7.45
N GLY A 110 -15.53 11.99 6.35
CA GLY A 110 -15.21 13.36 6.00
C GLY A 110 -15.92 13.74 4.72
N LEU A 111 -16.80 14.75 4.77
CA LEU A 111 -17.50 15.29 3.61
C LEU A 111 -16.96 16.64 3.25
N SER A 112 -16.52 16.81 2.00
CA SER A 112 -16.06 18.10 1.49
C SER A 112 -16.14 18.14 -0.05
N HIS A 113 -15.77 19.28 -0.63
CA HIS A 113 -15.83 19.54 -2.07
C HIS A 113 -14.59 19.05 -2.84
N ASN A 114 -13.60 18.45 -2.18
CA ASN A 114 -12.46 17.79 -2.81
C ASN A 114 -11.86 16.71 -1.91
N LYS A 115 -10.99 15.86 -2.49
CA LYS A 115 -10.39 14.72 -1.82
C LYS A 115 -9.51 15.08 -0.64
N PHE A 116 -8.72 16.17 -0.75
CA PHE A 116 -7.83 16.61 0.31
C PHE A 116 -8.62 16.96 1.58
N LEU A 117 -9.61 17.82 1.46
CA LEU A 117 -10.41 18.27 2.60
C LEU A 117 -11.29 17.15 3.16
N ALA A 118 -11.86 16.30 2.30
CA ALA A 118 -12.61 15.12 2.74
C ALA A 118 -11.74 14.18 3.58
N LYS A 119 -10.47 13.94 3.15
CA LYS A 119 -9.53 13.12 3.93
C LYS A 119 -9.18 13.77 5.28
N VAL A 120 -8.93 15.07 5.30
CA VAL A 120 -8.70 15.81 6.55
C VAL A 120 -9.92 15.71 7.47
N ALA A 121 -11.12 15.97 6.94
CA ALA A 121 -12.36 15.92 7.70
C ALA A 121 -12.60 14.55 8.33
N SER A 122 -12.28 13.47 7.62
CA SER A 122 -12.48 12.10 8.12
C SER A 122 -11.66 11.75 9.38
N ASP A 123 -10.61 12.53 9.66
CA ASP A 123 -9.73 12.31 10.81
C ASP A 123 -10.03 13.21 12.02
N LEU A 124 -10.89 14.26 11.87
CA LEU A 124 -11.12 15.27 12.92
C LEU A 124 -11.77 14.72 14.17
N ASP A 125 -12.83 13.91 14.00
CA ASP A 125 -13.68 13.45 15.08
C ASP A 125 -13.62 11.91 15.28
N LYS A 126 -12.48 11.29 14.97
CA LYS A 126 -12.29 9.85 15.25
C LYS A 126 -12.33 9.57 16.75
N PRO A 127 -12.94 8.44 17.17
CA PRO A 127 -13.70 7.44 16.40
C PRO A 127 -15.15 7.84 16.14
N HIS A 128 -15.75 7.22 15.09
CA HIS A 128 -17.17 7.38 14.72
C HIS A 128 -17.57 8.81 14.31
N GLY A 129 -16.60 9.61 13.90
CA GLY A 129 -16.81 11.01 13.55
C GLY A 129 -17.54 11.19 12.22
N PHE A 130 -18.26 12.29 12.13
CA PHE A 130 -18.86 12.77 10.88
C PHE A 130 -18.58 14.27 10.77
N SER A 131 -17.60 14.65 9.97
CA SER A 131 -17.16 16.02 9.86
C SER A 131 -17.37 16.55 8.44
N VAL A 132 -17.83 17.79 8.34
CA VAL A 132 -18.06 18.47 7.06
C VAL A 132 -17.18 19.71 7.01
N ILE A 133 -16.43 19.89 5.92
CA ILE A 133 -15.71 21.13 5.62
C ILE A 133 -16.34 21.73 4.38
N GLY A 134 -17.10 22.82 4.58
CA GLY A 134 -17.76 23.56 3.52
C GLY A 134 -16.76 24.37 2.66
N ARG A 135 -17.17 24.71 1.44
CA ARG A 135 -16.34 25.54 0.56
C ARG A 135 -16.06 26.91 1.17
N ALA A 136 -17.08 27.53 1.79
CA ALA A 136 -16.95 28.81 2.43
C ALA A 136 -16.01 28.79 3.65
N ASP A 137 -15.96 27.68 4.37
CA ASP A 137 -15.21 27.52 5.62
C ASP A 137 -13.76 27.09 5.41
N THR A 138 -13.41 26.70 4.17
CA THR A 138 -12.13 26.06 3.86
C THR A 138 -10.92 26.88 4.30
N GLN A 139 -10.87 28.16 3.96
CA GLN A 139 -9.71 29.00 4.25
C GLN A 139 -9.58 29.29 5.75
N SER A 140 -10.68 29.59 6.42
CA SER A 140 -10.70 29.82 7.88
C SER A 140 -10.33 28.54 8.64
N PHE A 141 -10.82 27.39 8.19
CA PHE A 141 -10.49 26.09 8.77
C PHE A 141 -9.00 25.74 8.64
N LEU A 142 -8.40 25.94 7.45
CA LEU A 142 -7.01 25.54 7.18
C LEU A 142 -5.98 26.45 7.85
N ARG A 143 -6.22 27.73 7.90
CA ARG A 143 -5.26 28.80 8.21
C ARG A 143 -4.30 28.47 9.35
N ASP A 144 -4.84 28.08 10.48
CA ASP A 144 -4.07 27.84 11.71
C ASP A 144 -3.68 26.35 11.91
N LYS A 145 -4.03 25.50 10.94
CA LYS A 145 -3.71 24.07 11.04
C LYS A 145 -2.24 23.82 10.67
N PRO A 146 -1.62 22.81 11.32
CA PRO A 146 -0.26 22.43 10.99
C PRO A 146 -0.18 21.70 9.63
N VAL A 147 0.89 21.94 8.88
CA VAL A 147 1.13 21.35 7.54
C VAL A 147 1.16 19.81 7.55
N ARG A 148 1.38 19.17 8.69
CA ARG A 148 1.32 17.72 8.85
C ARG A 148 -0.06 17.12 8.59
N LEU A 149 -1.13 17.93 8.56
CA LEU A 149 -2.47 17.50 8.14
C LEU A 149 -2.54 17.17 6.65
N ILE A 150 -1.60 17.64 5.86
CA ILE A 150 -1.54 17.33 4.44
C ILE A 150 -1.12 15.87 4.29
N TRP A 151 -2.02 15.05 3.78
CA TRP A 151 -1.74 13.65 3.49
C TRP A 151 -0.53 13.51 2.55
N GLY A 152 0.49 12.76 3.01
CA GLY A 152 1.79 12.60 2.35
C GLY A 152 2.90 13.49 2.91
N VAL A 153 2.61 14.40 3.85
CA VAL A 153 3.63 15.10 4.63
C VAL A 153 4.00 14.23 5.83
N GLY A 154 4.97 13.34 5.62
CA GLY A 154 5.53 12.51 6.69
C GLY A 154 6.64 13.25 7.47
N PRO A 155 7.26 12.59 8.48
CA PRO A 155 8.27 13.23 9.34
C PRO A 155 9.42 13.89 8.60
N ALA A 156 9.96 13.27 7.54
CA ALA A 156 11.04 13.85 6.75
C ALA A 156 10.62 15.10 5.99
N ALA A 157 9.43 15.08 5.36
CA ALA A 157 8.88 16.25 4.68
C ALA A 157 8.54 17.38 5.67
N GLN A 158 7.99 17.01 6.83
CA GLN A 158 7.72 17.98 7.90
C GLN A 158 9.00 18.67 8.36
N ALA A 159 10.08 17.91 8.64
CA ALA A 159 11.36 18.48 9.04
C ALA A 159 11.93 19.43 7.98
N ALA A 160 11.85 19.06 6.68
CA ALA A 160 12.29 19.94 5.60
C ALA A 160 11.47 21.24 5.48
N LEU A 161 10.16 21.17 5.71
CA LEU A 161 9.27 22.33 5.75
C LEU A 161 9.58 23.22 6.96
N GLU A 162 9.79 22.65 8.14
CA GLU A 162 10.14 23.38 9.35
C GLU A 162 11.48 24.13 9.21
N GLN A 163 12.49 23.53 8.55
CA GLN A 163 13.75 24.20 8.21
C GLN A 163 13.56 25.39 7.26
N ALA A 164 12.48 25.41 6.48
CA ALA A 164 12.07 26.52 5.64
C ALA A 164 11.15 27.53 6.36
N GLY A 165 10.91 27.37 7.66
CA GLY A 165 10.01 28.22 8.43
C GLY A 165 8.53 27.93 8.19
N ILE A 166 8.18 26.79 7.59
CA ILE A 166 6.81 26.42 7.24
C ILE A 166 6.30 25.38 8.25
N ARG A 167 5.42 25.78 9.16
CA ARG A 167 4.79 24.93 10.18
C ARG A 167 3.29 24.81 10.02
N SER A 168 2.66 25.86 9.48
CA SER A 168 1.21 25.99 9.35
C SER A 168 0.81 26.26 7.89
N PHE A 169 -0.49 26.15 7.61
CA PHE A 169 -1.04 26.59 6.32
C PHE A 169 -0.88 28.09 6.12
N ALA A 170 -0.96 28.91 7.18
CA ALA A 170 -0.68 30.33 7.11
C ALA A 170 0.74 30.63 6.62
N ASP A 171 1.72 29.82 7.02
CA ASP A 171 3.09 29.96 6.54
C ASP A 171 3.20 29.59 5.05
N LEU A 172 2.55 28.51 4.62
CA LEU A 172 2.50 28.10 3.20
C LEU A 172 1.86 29.21 2.32
N LEU A 173 0.84 29.90 2.80
CA LEU A 173 0.14 30.95 2.06
C LEU A 173 1.03 32.18 1.78
N ARG A 174 2.12 32.39 2.55
CA ARG A 174 3.10 33.46 2.36
C ARG A 174 4.09 33.18 1.25
N TRP A 175 4.20 31.93 0.81
CA TRP A 175 5.16 31.53 -0.21
C TRP A 175 4.59 31.65 -1.61
N ASP A 176 5.41 32.12 -2.53
CA ASP A 176 5.11 32.05 -3.94
C ASP A 176 5.18 30.60 -4.46
N ARG A 177 4.35 30.31 -5.47
CA ARG A 177 4.31 29.00 -6.11
C ARG A 177 5.65 28.58 -6.69
N ARG A 178 6.35 29.55 -7.31
CA ARG A 178 7.67 29.32 -7.93
C ARG A 178 8.73 28.96 -6.89
N ASP A 179 8.74 29.65 -5.77
CA ASP A 179 9.71 29.41 -4.70
C ASP A 179 9.47 28.06 -4.02
N LEU A 180 8.22 27.67 -3.77
CA LEU A 180 7.89 26.36 -3.26
C LEU A 180 8.28 25.26 -4.25
N ALA A 181 8.01 25.43 -5.54
CA ALA A 181 8.36 24.48 -6.57
C ALA A 181 9.90 24.38 -6.76
N ALA A 182 10.61 25.48 -6.69
CA ALA A 182 12.07 25.50 -6.78
C ALA A 182 12.73 24.73 -5.60
N ARG A 183 12.18 24.86 -4.39
CA ARG A 183 12.74 24.25 -3.18
C ARG A 183 12.31 22.80 -2.96
N PHE A 184 11.06 22.48 -3.28
CA PHE A 184 10.45 21.18 -2.94
C PHE A 184 9.96 20.38 -4.17
N GLY A 185 10.28 20.85 -5.39
CA GLY A 185 9.87 20.21 -6.64
C GLY A 185 8.35 20.15 -6.81
N SER A 186 7.85 19.08 -7.39
CA SER A 186 6.42 18.82 -7.59
C SER A 186 5.62 18.77 -6.27
N THR A 187 6.28 18.42 -5.17
CA THR A 187 5.66 18.48 -3.84
C THR A 187 5.37 19.92 -3.43
N GLY A 188 6.29 20.86 -3.70
CA GLY A 188 6.10 22.29 -3.42
C GLY A 188 4.95 22.88 -4.19
N ASP A 189 4.84 22.57 -5.49
CA ASP A 189 3.72 22.97 -6.33
C ASP A 189 2.38 22.48 -5.76
N ARG A 190 2.33 21.20 -5.38
CA ARG A 190 1.14 20.62 -4.75
C ARG A 190 0.80 21.30 -3.41
N LEU A 191 1.78 21.56 -2.56
CA LEU A 191 1.58 22.22 -1.27
C LEU A 191 0.97 23.63 -1.43
N TRP A 192 1.39 24.36 -2.47
CA TRP A 192 0.85 25.68 -2.77
C TRP A 192 -0.66 25.65 -3.05
N HIS A 193 -1.11 24.68 -3.86
CA HIS A 193 -2.54 24.48 -4.14
C HIS A 193 -3.31 24.02 -2.89
N LEU A 194 -2.80 23.03 -2.18
CA LEU A 194 -3.47 22.49 -1.00
C LEU A 194 -3.58 23.52 0.12
N ALA A 195 -2.63 24.46 0.25
CA ALA A 195 -2.72 25.56 1.21
C ALA A 195 -3.91 26.48 0.91
N ARG A 196 -4.34 26.57 -0.34
CA ARG A 196 -5.51 27.32 -0.80
C ARG A 196 -6.80 26.51 -0.77
N GLY A 197 -6.75 25.28 -0.28
CA GLY A 197 -7.88 24.35 -0.27
C GLY A 197 -8.20 23.79 -1.66
N GLU A 198 -7.29 23.91 -2.62
CA GLU A 198 -7.45 23.47 -4.00
C GLU A 198 -6.92 22.06 -4.19
N ASP A 199 -7.78 21.14 -4.63
CA ASP A 199 -7.40 19.80 -5.04
C ASP A 199 -8.29 19.36 -6.20
N ASN A 200 -7.72 19.39 -7.40
CA ASN A 200 -8.43 19.08 -8.64
C ASN A 200 -8.38 17.59 -9.02
N ARG A 201 -7.83 16.72 -8.16
CA ARG A 201 -7.80 15.28 -8.41
C ARG A 201 -9.22 14.72 -8.37
N ARG A 202 -9.62 14.07 -9.44
CA ARG A 202 -10.90 13.35 -9.48
C ARG A 202 -10.82 12.05 -8.69
N VAL A 203 -11.97 11.57 -8.22
CA VAL A 203 -12.12 10.20 -7.74
C VAL A 203 -11.97 9.27 -8.93
N SER A 204 -11.09 8.29 -8.84
CA SER A 204 -10.79 7.36 -9.94
C SER A 204 -10.83 5.92 -9.44
N ALA A 205 -11.80 5.15 -9.92
CA ALA A 205 -11.93 3.74 -9.59
C ALA A 205 -10.76 2.88 -10.13
N HIS A 206 -10.04 3.37 -11.11
CA HIS A 206 -9.08 2.60 -11.90
C HIS A 206 -7.69 3.25 -11.91
N ALA A 207 -6.98 3.15 -10.78
CA ALA A 207 -5.54 3.42 -10.81
C ALA A 207 -4.81 2.15 -11.29
N PRO A 208 -4.04 2.20 -12.40
CA PRO A 208 -3.30 1.04 -12.86
C PRO A 208 -2.28 0.61 -11.81
N MET A 209 -2.19 -0.70 -11.60
CA MET A 209 -1.19 -1.27 -10.72
C MET A 209 0.21 -0.98 -11.24
N LYS A 210 1.10 -0.47 -10.38
CA LYS A 210 2.46 -0.07 -10.77
C LYS A 210 3.49 -1.18 -10.56
N SER A 211 3.28 -2.05 -9.58
CA SER A 211 4.20 -3.14 -9.24
C SER A 211 3.49 -4.25 -8.50
N ILE A 212 4.06 -5.46 -8.58
CA ILE A 212 3.66 -6.64 -7.80
C ILE A 212 4.91 -7.11 -7.08
N SER A 213 4.90 -7.14 -5.75
CA SER A 213 6.07 -7.54 -4.97
C SER A 213 5.70 -8.40 -3.77
N ASN A 214 6.65 -9.17 -3.31
CA ASN A 214 6.56 -9.89 -2.05
C ASN A 214 7.89 -9.81 -1.31
N GLU A 215 7.83 -9.61 0.01
CA GLU A 215 8.99 -9.54 0.87
C GLU A 215 8.72 -10.25 2.20
N THR A 216 9.76 -10.74 2.84
CA THR A 216 9.69 -11.34 4.17
C THR A 216 10.79 -10.82 5.07
N THR A 217 10.45 -10.56 6.33
CA THR A 217 11.41 -10.30 7.40
C THR A 217 11.70 -11.61 8.08
N PHE A 218 12.97 -11.99 8.16
CA PHE A 218 13.40 -13.23 8.81
C PHE A 218 13.21 -13.18 10.32
N HIS A 219 13.02 -14.33 10.92
CA HIS A 219 12.94 -14.44 12.37
C HIS A 219 14.26 -14.04 13.06
N GLU A 220 15.37 -14.42 12.43
CA GLU A 220 16.74 -14.03 12.77
C GLU A 220 17.46 -13.55 11.53
N ASP A 221 18.44 -12.67 11.71
CA ASP A 221 19.24 -12.20 10.57
C ASP A 221 20.09 -13.34 10.07
N THR A 222 20.18 -13.52 8.76
CA THR A 222 20.88 -14.66 8.15
C THR A 222 21.80 -14.23 7.03
N ALA A 223 22.94 -14.91 6.91
CA ALA A 223 23.84 -14.88 5.77
C ALA A 223 23.90 -16.24 5.06
N ASP A 224 23.10 -17.21 5.49
CA ASP A 224 23.07 -18.54 4.92
C ASP A 224 22.57 -18.49 3.46
N PRO A 225 23.41 -18.82 2.47
CA PRO A 225 23.07 -18.70 1.06
C PRO A 225 21.95 -19.66 0.64
N ASP A 226 21.86 -20.85 1.21
CA ASP A 226 20.83 -21.83 0.88
C ASP A 226 19.46 -21.38 1.40
N LEU A 227 19.42 -20.86 2.62
CA LEU A 227 18.21 -20.30 3.21
C LEU A 227 17.71 -19.07 2.42
N LEU A 228 18.63 -18.17 2.05
CA LEU A 228 18.32 -16.98 1.26
C LEU A 228 17.82 -17.36 -0.14
N ASP A 229 18.44 -18.35 -0.78
CA ASP A 229 18.03 -18.86 -2.09
C ASP A 229 16.62 -19.47 -2.05
N GLY A 230 16.33 -20.31 -1.05
CA GLY A 230 15.00 -20.87 -0.85
C GLY A 230 13.92 -19.78 -0.60
N HIS A 231 14.25 -18.77 0.18
CA HIS A 231 13.37 -17.63 0.38
C HIS A 231 13.14 -16.82 -0.91
N LEU A 232 14.19 -16.57 -1.69
CA LEU A 232 14.07 -15.83 -2.94
C LEU A 232 13.18 -16.57 -3.93
N TRP A 233 13.32 -17.91 -4.02
CA TRP A 233 12.44 -18.73 -4.82
C TRP A 233 10.97 -18.60 -4.39
N ARG A 234 10.66 -18.78 -3.09
CA ARG A 234 9.29 -18.63 -2.57
C ARG A 234 8.69 -17.24 -2.82
N MET A 235 9.53 -16.18 -2.77
CA MET A 235 9.07 -14.83 -3.11
C MET A 235 8.74 -14.70 -4.59
N ALA A 236 9.57 -15.26 -5.47
CA ALA A 236 9.35 -15.26 -6.91
C ALA A 236 8.08 -16.03 -7.29
N GLU A 237 7.81 -17.21 -6.68
CA GLU A 237 6.55 -17.95 -6.87
C GLU A 237 5.35 -17.08 -6.48
N LYS A 238 5.36 -16.43 -5.30
CA LYS A 238 4.26 -15.58 -4.86
C LYS A 238 4.03 -14.35 -5.74
N VAL A 239 5.10 -13.76 -6.29
CA VAL A 239 4.99 -12.65 -7.25
C VAL A 239 4.39 -13.14 -8.56
N SER A 240 4.84 -14.29 -9.07
CA SER A 240 4.32 -14.96 -10.26
C SER A 240 2.83 -15.28 -10.11
N ASP A 241 2.43 -15.94 -9.03
CA ASP A 241 1.03 -16.29 -8.77
C ASP A 241 0.12 -15.06 -8.75
N ARG A 242 0.57 -13.97 -8.11
CA ARG A 242 -0.17 -12.69 -8.08
C ARG A 242 -0.25 -12.02 -9.44
N ALA A 243 0.81 -12.10 -10.24
CA ALA A 243 0.85 -11.56 -11.59
C ALA A 243 -0.13 -12.32 -12.51
N LYS A 244 -0.07 -13.66 -12.47
CA LYS A 244 -0.98 -14.55 -13.19
C LYS A 244 -2.44 -14.36 -12.81
N ALA A 245 -2.74 -14.27 -11.50
CA ALA A 245 -4.11 -14.04 -11.01
C ALA A 245 -4.72 -12.69 -11.44
N LYS A 246 -3.88 -11.74 -11.87
CA LYS A 246 -4.30 -10.41 -12.36
C LYS A 246 -4.16 -10.24 -13.87
N ASP A 247 -3.76 -11.30 -14.55
CA ASP A 247 -3.46 -11.28 -15.98
C ASP A 247 -2.43 -10.19 -16.38
N LEU A 248 -1.40 -10.02 -15.51
CA LEU A 248 -0.34 -9.04 -15.67
C LEU A 248 1.03 -9.72 -15.81
N SER A 249 1.94 -9.04 -16.49
CA SER A 249 3.36 -9.36 -16.60
C SER A 249 4.19 -8.11 -16.34
N GLY A 250 5.49 -8.24 -16.09
CA GLY A 250 6.35 -7.09 -15.85
C GLY A 250 7.72 -7.21 -16.50
N ARG A 251 8.28 -6.08 -16.94
CA ARG A 251 9.60 -6.02 -17.59
C ARG A 251 10.74 -5.73 -16.64
N VAL A 252 10.46 -5.24 -15.45
CA VAL A 252 11.52 -4.88 -14.49
C VAL A 252 11.42 -5.79 -13.28
N VAL A 253 12.48 -6.55 -13.03
CA VAL A 253 12.63 -7.34 -11.80
C VAL A 253 13.45 -6.54 -10.80
N THR A 254 12.97 -6.43 -9.58
CA THR A 254 13.62 -5.74 -8.48
C THR A 254 13.92 -6.72 -7.35
N LEU A 255 15.16 -6.71 -6.87
CA LEU A 255 15.60 -7.34 -5.62
C LEU A 255 15.63 -6.27 -4.53
N LYS A 256 15.14 -6.61 -3.34
CA LYS A 256 15.17 -5.77 -2.14
C LYS A 256 15.80 -6.55 -0.99
N LEU A 257 16.80 -5.99 -0.38
CA LEU A 257 17.50 -6.54 0.77
C LEU A 257 17.53 -5.51 1.89
N LYS A 258 17.39 -5.95 3.12
CA LYS A 258 17.60 -5.11 4.31
C LYS A 258 18.62 -5.79 5.21
N ARG A 259 19.67 -5.07 5.59
CA ARG A 259 20.70 -5.58 6.50
C ARG A 259 20.27 -5.49 7.95
N SER A 260 21.07 -6.07 8.84
CA SER A 260 20.86 -6.04 10.29
C SER A 260 20.87 -4.62 10.87
N ASP A 261 21.65 -3.71 10.31
CA ASP A 261 21.70 -2.28 10.65
C ASP A 261 20.52 -1.46 10.13
N HIS A 262 19.54 -2.15 9.49
CA HIS A 262 18.38 -1.57 8.83
C HIS A 262 18.66 -0.79 7.54
N SER A 263 19.89 -0.75 7.05
CA SER A 263 20.17 -0.20 5.73
C SER A 263 19.46 -1.00 4.63
N LEU A 264 18.92 -0.27 3.65
CA LEU A 264 18.14 -0.85 2.55
C LEU A 264 18.97 -0.86 1.28
N LEU A 265 19.10 -2.03 0.68
CA LEU A 265 19.70 -2.22 -0.62
C LEU A 265 18.63 -2.65 -1.62
N SER A 266 18.59 -1.98 -2.76
CA SER A 266 17.71 -2.36 -3.87
C SER A 266 18.52 -2.42 -5.16
N ARG A 267 18.26 -3.47 -5.95
CA ARG A 267 18.82 -3.64 -7.30
C ARG A 267 17.70 -4.01 -8.26
N ARG A 268 17.82 -3.58 -9.50
CA ARG A 268 16.82 -3.87 -10.53
C ARG A 268 17.49 -4.20 -11.86
N ILE A 269 16.81 -5.01 -12.66
CA ILE A 269 17.16 -5.34 -14.03
C ILE A 269 15.94 -5.23 -14.92
N SER A 270 16.11 -4.65 -16.10
CA SER A 270 15.10 -4.61 -17.14
C SER A 270 15.27 -5.82 -18.04
N LEU A 271 14.21 -6.59 -18.19
CA LEU A 271 14.17 -7.76 -19.08
C LEU A 271 13.88 -7.31 -20.52
N ARG A 272 14.29 -8.12 -21.49
CA ARG A 272 13.94 -7.92 -22.89
C ARG A 272 12.42 -8.04 -23.08
N ASP A 273 11.83 -9.10 -22.57
CA ASP A 273 10.40 -9.37 -22.60
C ASP A 273 9.81 -9.29 -21.19
N ALA A 274 8.56 -8.85 -21.11
CA ALA A 274 7.82 -8.94 -19.85
C ALA A 274 7.57 -10.38 -19.50
N THR A 275 7.60 -10.69 -18.20
CA THR A 275 7.38 -12.04 -17.68
C THR A 275 6.38 -12.08 -16.57
N GLN A 276 5.71 -13.21 -16.41
CA GLN A 276 4.97 -13.60 -15.23
C GLN A 276 5.49 -14.93 -14.63
N LEU A 277 6.55 -15.50 -15.22
CA LEU A 277 7.09 -16.80 -14.81
C LEU A 277 7.99 -16.68 -13.57
N ALA A 278 7.74 -17.52 -12.59
CA ALA A 278 8.51 -17.57 -11.34
C ALA A 278 10.00 -17.89 -11.59
N ASP A 279 10.30 -18.77 -12.55
CA ASP A 279 11.69 -19.12 -12.91
C ASP A 279 12.46 -17.92 -13.44
N THR A 280 11.86 -17.11 -14.32
CA THR A 280 12.49 -15.92 -14.90
C THR A 280 12.69 -14.85 -13.82
N ILE A 281 11.67 -14.60 -12.98
CA ILE A 281 11.75 -13.65 -11.86
C ILE A 281 12.88 -14.07 -10.90
N TYR A 282 12.89 -15.34 -10.51
CA TYR A 282 13.90 -15.86 -9.59
C TYR A 282 15.31 -15.75 -10.16
N ARG A 283 15.56 -16.22 -11.39
CA ARG A 283 16.91 -16.15 -12.00
C ARG A 283 17.43 -14.74 -12.12
N SER A 284 16.57 -13.81 -12.50
CA SER A 284 16.93 -12.40 -12.59
C SER A 284 17.24 -11.82 -11.22
N ALA A 285 16.40 -12.09 -10.21
CA ALA A 285 16.64 -11.64 -8.84
C ALA A 285 17.88 -12.32 -8.22
N ARG A 286 18.14 -13.58 -8.54
CA ARG A 286 19.34 -14.32 -8.09
C ARG A 286 20.62 -13.71 -8.69
N GLY A 287 20.62 -13.40 -9.99
CA GLY A 287 21.76 -12.71 -10.63
C GLY A 287 22.04 -11.33 -10.02
N LEU A 288 20.97 -10.60 -9.62
CA LEU A 288 21.14 -9.35 -8.87
C LEU A 288 21.69 -9.59 -7.46
N PHE A 289 21.28 -10.68 -6.81
CA PHE A 289 21.78 -11.06 -5.48
C PHE A 289 23.28 -11.42 -5.55
N ASP A 290 23.70 -12.17 -6.55
CA ASP A 290 25.11 -12.55 -6.75
C ASP A 290 26.01 -11.34 -6.97
N GLN A 291 25.51 -10.28 -7.62
CA GLN A 291 26.23 -9.01 -7.79
C GLN A 291 26.40 -8.21 -6.49
N VAL A 292 25.52 -8.41 -5.51
CA VAL A 292 25.64 -7.76 -4.19
C VAL A 292 26.77 -8.37 -3.37
N GLY A 293 27.12 -9.64 -3.65
CA GLY A 293 28.14 -10.35 -2.89
C GLY A 293 27.66 -10.71 -1.46
N ASN A 294 28.63 -11.11 -0.64
CA ASN A 294 28.32 -11.61 0.71
C ASN A 294 28.27 -10.49 1.76
N GLU A 295 27.43 -9.47 1.52
CA GLU A 295 27.28 -8.28 2.39
C GLU A 295 26.31 -8.48 3.57
N GLY A 296 25.91 -9.74 3.87
CA GLY A 296 25.04 -10.09 4.99
C GLY A 296 25.63 -9.83 6.38
N PRO A 297 24.91 -10.09 7.48
CA PRO A 297 23.62 -10.79 7.49
C PRO A 297 22.44 -9.90 7.10
N TYR A 298 21.42 -10.55 6.48
CA TYR A 298 20.21 -9.87 6.03
C TYR A 298 19.05 -10.13 6.98
N ARG A 299 18.27 -9.08 7.21
CA ARG A 299 17.06 -9.07 8.00
C ARG A 299 15.80 -9.30 7.18
N LEU A 300 15.79 -8.85 5.92
CA LEU A 300 14.67 -8.93 5.00
C LEU A 300 15.18 -9.20 3.59
N LEU A 301 14.41 -10.01 2.88
CA LEU A 301 14.58 -10.25 1.45
C LEU A 301 13.22 -10.15 0.77
N GLY A 302 13.20 -9.57 -0.43
CA GLY A 302 12.04 -9.49 -1.28
C GLY A 302 12.39 -9.36 -2.75
N CYS A 303 11.44 -9.70 -3.59
CA CYS A 303 11.51 -9.40 -5.02
C CYS A 303 10.17 -8.89 -5.56
N GLY A 304 10.19 -8.30 -6.76
CA GLY A 304 8.99 -7.78 -7.38
C GLY A 304 9.14 -7.53 -8.86
N LEU A 305 7.99 -7.38 -9.51
CA LEU A 305 7.83 -6.95 -10.89
C LEU A 305 7.30 -5.52 -10.94
N SER A 306 7.80 -4.72 -11.87
CA SER A 306 7.28 -3.40 -12.22
C SER A 306 7.35 -3.21 -13.73
N ASP A 307 6.92 -2.05 -14.22
CA ASP A 307 6.67 -1.84 -15.64
C ASP A 307 5.68 -2.91 -16.14
N LEU A 308 4.48 -2.87 -15.52
CA LEU A 308 3.46 -3.89 -15.71
C LEU A 308 2.68 -3.67 -17.01
N GLN A 309 2.39 -4.77 -17.70
CA GLN A 309 1.60 -4.82 -18.92
C GLN A 309 0.71 -6.08 -18.95
N PRO A 310 -0.28 -6.18 -19.86
CA PRO A 310 -1.11 -7.37 -20.00
C PRO A 310 -0.29 -8.65 -20.24
N ALA A 311 -0.71 -9.76 -19.64
CA ALA A 311 0.00 -11.03 -19.73
C ALA A 311 0.07 -11.62 -21.16
N ALA A 312 -0.87 -11.25 -22.03
CA ALA A 312 -0.85 -11.64 -23.43
C ALA A 312 0.42 -11.23 -24.19
N GLU A 313 1.17 -10.28 -23.65
CA GLU A 313 2.43 -9.78 -24.19
C GLU A 313 3.67 -10.41 -23.54
N ALA A 314 3.47 -11.33 -22.59
CA ALA A 314 4.54 -11.93 -21.82
C ALA A 314 5.24 -13.10 -22.52
N ASP A 315 6.53 -13.26 -22.22
CA ASP A 315 7.31 -14.48 -22.55
C ASP A 315 7.22 -14.90 -24.04
N ARG A 316 7.17 -13.92 -24.95
CA ARG A 316 6.94 -14.13 -26.40
C ARG A 316 8.21 -14.55 -27.15
N SER A 317 9.36 -14.04 -26.75
CA SER A 317 10.62 -14.31 -27.43
C SER A 317 11.32 -15.51 -26.78
N GLY A 318 11.75 -16.47 -27.61
CA GLY A 318 12.73 -17.45 -27.16
C GLY A 318 14.08 -16.76 -26.92
N ASP A 319 14.72 -17.03 -25.79
CA ASP A 319 16.08 -16.58 -25.56
C ASP A 319 17.05 -17.52 -26.28
N LEU A 320 17.75 -17.01 -27.27
CA LEU A 320 18.77 -17.78 -28.02
C LEU A 320 19.94 -18.19 -27.11
N LEU A 321 20.19 -17.41 -26.04
CA LEU A 321 21.23 -17.70 -25.05
C LEU A 321 20.77 -18.69 -23.97
N ASP A 322 19.46 -18.92 -23.84
CA ASP A 322 18.86 -19.87 -22.91
C ASP A 322 17.79 -20.74 -23.59
N PRO A 323 18.19 -21.71 -24.43
CA PRO A 323 17.24 -22.59 -25.14
C PRO A 323 16.31 -23.38 -24.23
N ALA A 324 16.68 -23.54 -22.96
CA ALA A 324 15.85 -24.23 -21.97
C ALA A 324 14.75 -23.34 -21.37
N ALA A 325 14.76 -22.02 -21.60
CA ALA A 325 13.76 -21.09 -21.05
C ALA A 325 12.33 -21.47 -21.44
N VAL A 326 12.12 -21.82 -22.73
CA VAL A 326 10.83 -22.25 -23.26
C VAL A 326 10.32 -23.50 -22.53
N LYS A 327 11.18 -24.50 -22.36
CA LYS A 327 10.81 -25.75 -21.65
C LYS A 327 10.48 -25.50 -20.18
N ARG A 328 11.24 -24.63 -19.50
CA ARG A 328 10.96 -24.25 -18.11
C ARG A 328 9.62 -23.52 -17.99
N GLY A 329 9.31 -22.60 -18.89
CA GLY A 329 8.02 -21.92 -18.92
C GLY A 329 6.85 -22.88 -19.17
N GLN A 330 7.02 -23.86 -20.07
CA GLN A 330 6.01 -24.89 -20.31
C GLN A 330 5.79 -25.77 -19.08
N ALA A 331 6.88 -26.18 -18.41
CA ALA A 331 6.81 -26.99 -17.19
C ALA A 331 6.14 -26.21 -16.05
N GLU A 332 6.41 -24.89 -15.90
CA GLU A 332 5.77 -24.06 -14.90
C GLU A 332 4.26 -23.94 -15.16
N ARG A 333 3.86 -23.65 -16.42
CA ARG A 333 2.42 -23.60 -16.79
C ARG A 333 1.72 -24.94 -16.60
N ALA A 334 2.41 -26.07 -16.80
CA ALA A 334 1.86 -27.38 -16.52
C ALA A 334 1.65 -27.60 -15.00
N ALA A 335 2.62 -27.18 -14.18
CA ALA A 335 2.49 -27.21 -12.72
C ALA A 335 1.34 -26.31 -12.23
N ASP A 336 1.16 -25.13 -12.82
CA ASP A 336 0.06 -24.22 -12.49
C ASP A 336 -1.31 -24.86 -12.78
N ARG A 337 -1.45 -25.59 -13.89
CA ARG A 337 -2.68 -26.35 -14.19
C ARG A 337 -2.96 -27.46 -13.18
N ILE A 338 -1.91 -28.12 -12.70
CA ILE A 338 -2.04 -29.17 -11.65
C ILE A 338 -2.49 -28.52 -10.33
N ARG A 339 -1.84 -27.42 -9.93
CA ARG A 339 -2.21 -26.67 -8.71
C ARG A 339 -3.64 -26.12 -8.77
N ALA A 340 -4.07 -25.62 -9.91
CA ALA A 340 -5.45 -25.15 -10.11
C ALA A 340 -6.49 -26.26 -9.95
N ARG A 341 -6.14 -27.52 -10.31
CA ARG A 341 -7.06 -28.65 -10.24
C ARG A 341 -7.04 -29.38 -8.89
N PHE A 342 -5.87 -29.48 -8.25
CA PHE A 342 -5.65 -30.36 -7.09
C PHE A 342 -5.24 -29.58 -5.82
N GLY A 343 -5.16 -28.25 -5.90
CA GLY A 343 -4.75 -27.38 -4.80
C GLY A 343 -3.29 -26.92 -4.87
N PRO A 344 -2.96 -25.85 -4.14
CA PRO A 344 -1.65 -25.20 -4.23
C PRO A 344 -0.48 -26.09 -3.80
N ASP A 345 -0.71 -27.06 -2.95
CA ASP A 345 0.31 -27.96 -2.41
C ASP A 345 0.50 -29.25 -3.22
N ALA A 346 -0.28 -29.45 -4.30
CA ALA A 346 -0.25 -30.65 -5.11
C ALA A 346 1.11 -30.88 -5.81
N ILE A 347 1.85 -29.81 -6.08
CA ILE A 347 3.19 -29.89 -6.66
C ILE A 347 4.05 -28.74 -6.12
N LEU A 348 5.17 -29.09 -5.50
CA LEU A 348 6.15 -28.16 -4.96
C LEU A 348 7.50 -28.37 -5.65
N LYS A 349 8.27 -27.32 -5.85
CA LYS A 349 9.65 -27.44 -6.30
C LYS A 349 10.57 -27.69 -5.10
N GLY A 350 11.53 -28.62 -5.22
CA GLY A 350 12.46 -28.97 -4.13
C GLY A 350 13.19 -27.75 -3.53
N ARG A 351 13.41 -26.70 -4.32
CA ARG A 351 14.01 -25.45 -3.84
C ARG A 351 13.11 -24.68 -2.86
N SER A 352 11.80 -24.78 -2.95
CA SER A 352 10.87 -24.16 -2.00
C SER A 352 10.82 -24.84 -0.63
N LEU A 353 11.43 -26.04 -0.51
CA LEU A 353 11.52 -26.81 0.73
C LEU A 353 12.75 -26.45 1.59
N ARG A 354 13.66 -25.62 1.07
CA ARG A 354 14.87 -25.15 1.78
C ARG A 354 14.59 -24.00 2.74
#